data_3b0fce231a29e17265aaa7010528de16
#
_entry.id   3b0fce231a29e17265aaa7010528de16
#
_cell.length_a   1.000
_cell.length_b   1.000
_cell.length_c   1.000
_cell.angle_alpha   90.00
_cell.angle_beta   90.00
_cell.angle_gamma   90.00
#
_symmetry.space_group_name_H-M   'P 1'
#
loop_
_entity.id
_entity.type
_entity.pdbx_description
1 polymer ?
#
loop_
_entity_poly.entity_id
_entity_poly.type
_entity_poly.pdbx_seq_one_letter_code
_entity_poly.pdbx_strand_id
1 'polypeptide(L)'
;MDVKEIMNPKYWMVGIGSLMLLMSVFGVMDGEQMAVDMWGADNVAEHDAEYEEMWALNMMSLFAMFVFIGVLAKGKTLAQLTMAASASSLVFLVVGMMVLTGDSEYDSSSLIIIIGGASALLGISGFLNKDGD
;
A
#
# COMPACT_ATOMS: atom_id res chain seq x y z
N MET A 1 -4.64 27.70 -4.41
CA MET A 1 -5.13 26.35 -4.14
C MET A 1 -4.82 26.05 -2.69
N ASP A 2 -5.83 25.80 -1.88
CA ASP A 2 -5.64 25.52 -0.46
C ASP A 2 -4.95 24.15 -0.28
N VAL A 3 -4.07 24.02 0.71
CA VAL A 3 -3.39 22.76 1.03
C VAL A 3 -4.41 21.64 1.32
N LYS A 4 -5.53 21.96 1.95
CA LYS A 4 -6.62 20.99 2.18
C LYS A 4 -7.23 20.46 0.88
N GLU A 5 -7.36 21.29 -0.14
CA GLU A 5 -7.87 20.86 -1.46
C GLU A 5 -6.92 19.90 -2.15
N ILE A 6 -5.59 20.19 -2.11
CA ILE A 6 -4.55 19.31 -2.65
C ILE A 6 -4.53 17.98 -1.89
N MET A 7 -4.67 18.06 -0.57
CA MET A 7 -4.66 16.91 0.32
C MET A 7 -6.05 16.31 0.57
N ASN A 8 -6.97 16.43 -0.41
CA ASN A 8 -8.31 15.86 -0.28
C ASN A 8 -8.25 14.32 -0.19
N PRO A 9 -8.77 13.69 0.89
CA PRO A 9 -8.68 12.26 1.13
C PRO A 9 -9.23 11.40 -0.01
N LYS A 10 -10.26 11.90 -0.72
CA LYS A 10 -10.84 11.20 -1.87
C LYS A 10 -9.80 10.97 -2.98
N TYR A 11 -9.08 12.02 -3.36
CA TYR A 11 -8.12 11.93 -4.45
C TYR A 11 -6.91 11.05 -4.07
N TRP A 12 -6.46 11.14 -2.83
CA TRP A 12 -5.34 10.33 -2.34
C TRP A 12 -5.72 8.86 -2.17
N MET A 13 -6.89 8.55 -1.60
CA MET A 13 -7.37 7.17 -1.48
C MET A 13 -7.58 6.52 -2.86
N VAL A 14 -8.22 7.22 -3.79
CA VAL A 14 -8.44 6.71 -5.15
C VAL A 14 -7.13 6.64 -5.92
N GLY A 15 -6.31 7.69 -5.87
CA GLY A 15 -5.04 7.75 -6.62
C GLY A 15 -4.04 6.70 -6.17
N ILE A 16 -3.75 6.65 -4.86
CA ILE A 16 -2.83 5.65 -4.29
C ILE A 16 -3.41 4.24 -4.45
N GLY A 17 -4.70 4.06 -4.13
CA GLY A 17 -5.36 2.76 -4.28
C GLY A 17 -5.28 2.24 -5.71
N SER A 18 -5.57 3.07 -6.71
CA SER A 18 -5.50 2.68 -8.13
C SER A 18 -4.08 2.39 -8.59
N LEU A 19 -3.10 3.21 -8.20
CA LEU A 19 -1.70 2.99 -8.55
C LEU A 19 -1.18 1.68 -7.96
N MET A 20 -1.41 1.46 -6.67
CA MET A 20 -0.96 0.26 -5.97
C MET A 20 -1.71 -1.00 -6.45
N LEU A 21 -3.00 -0.86 -6.80
CA LEU A 21 -3.77 -1.93 -7.42
C LEU A 21 -3.15 -2.34 -8.77
N LEU A 22 -2.78 -1.37 -9.60
CA LEU A 22 -2.11 -1.63 -10.87
C LEU A 22 -0.75 -2.32 -10.68
N MET A 23 0.06 -1.86 -9.72
CA MET A 23 1.33 -2.53 -9.38
C MET A 23 1.11 -3.97 -8.91
N SER A 24 0.07 -4.22 -8.12
CA SER A 24 -0.26 -5.59 -7.68
C SER A 24 -0.70 -6.49 -8.84
N VAL A 25 -1.37 -5.95 -9.86
CA VAL A 25 -1.69 -6.71 -11.09
C VAL A 25 -0.41 -7.20 -11.77
N PHE A 26 0.60 -6.33 -11.90
CA PHE A 26 1.90 -6.74 -12.45
C PHE A 26 2.57 -7.82 -11.59
N GLY A 27 2.51 -7.71 -10.26
CA GLY A 27 3.03 -8.74 -9.35
C GLY A 27 2.38 -10.12 -9.54
N VAL A 28 1.05 -10.15 -9.81
CA VAL A 28 0.36 -11.41 -10.13
C VAL A 28 0.75 -11.96 -11.52
N MET A 29 1.08 -11.08 -12.47
CA MET A 29 1.42 -11.50 -13.84
C MET A 29 2.85 -11.97 -13.99
N ASP A 30 3.75 -11.57 -13.09
CA ASP A 30 5.19 -11.82 -13.20
C ASP A 30 5.80 -12.14 -11.82
N GLY A 31 5.25 -13.16 -11.17
CA GLY A 31 5.70 -13.62 -9.85
C GLY A 31 7.15 -14.10 -9.83
N GLU A 32 7.62 -14.71 -10.93
CA GLU A 32 9.01 -15.16 -11.06
C GLU A 32 9.99 -13.98 -10.98
N GLN A 33 9.72 -12.89 -11.72
CA GLN A 33 10.56 -11.70 -11.67
C GLN A 33 10.50 -11.04 -10.28
N MET A 34 9.31 -10.97 -9.67
CA MET A 34 9.15 -10.45 -8.32
C MET A 34 9.96 -11.25 -7.31
N ALA A 35 9.94 -12.58 -7.39
CA ALA A 35 10.73 -13.43 -6.52
C ALA A 35 12.24 -13.17 -6.69
N VAL A 36 12.71 -13.05 -7.93
CA VAL A 36 14.12 -12.71 -8.21
C VAL A 36 14.49 -11.35 -7.64
N ASP A 37 13.62 -10.35 -7.78
CA ASP A 37 13.88 -8.99 -7.30
C ASP A 37 13.91 -8.91 -5.75
N MET A 38 13.13 -9.75 -5.07
CA MET A 38 13.03 -9.74 -3.60
C MET A 38 14.05 -10.65 -2.92
N TRP A 39 14.30 -11.85 -3.46
CA TRP A 39 15.20 -12.84 -2.86
C TRP A 39 16.61 -12.83 -3.45
N GLY A 40 16.79 -12.21 -4.62
CA GLY A 40 18.01 -12.33 -5.42
C GLY A 40 18.05 -13.65 -6.20
N ALA A 41 18.63 -13.61 -7.41
CA ALA A 41 18.61 -14.74 -8.35
C ALA A 41 19.22 -16.04 -7.79
N ASP A 42 20.18 -15.93 -6.89
CA ASP A 42 20.90 -17.08 -6.31
C ASP A 42 20.14 -17.73 -5.13
N ASN A 43 19.11 -17.05 -4.58
CA ASN A 43 18.40 -17.46 -3.38
C ASN A 43 16.93 -17.84 -3.63
N VAL A 44 16.42 -17.65 -4.86
CA VAL A 44 15.03 -17.98 -5.23
C VAL A 44 14.79 -19.48 -5.18
N ALA A 45 13.78 -19.91 -4.44
CA ALA A 45 13.28 -21.27 -4.42
C ALA A 45 12.09 -21.45 -5.40
N GLU A 46 11.81 -22.69 -5.78
CA GLU A 46 10.78 -23.05 -6.78
C GLU A 46 9.38 -22.51 -6.43
N HIS A 47 9.08 -22.36 -5.15
CA HIS A 47 7.76 -21.90 -4.66
C HIS A 47 7.67 -20.41 -4.37
N ASP A 48 8.76 -19.65 -4.46
CA ASP A 48 8.76 -18.22 -4.11
C ASP A 48 7.92 -17.38 -5.09
N ALA A 49 7.91 -17.76 -6.37
CA ALA A 49 7.05 -17.11 -7.37
C ALA A 49 5.56 -17.20 -6.99
N GLU A 50 5.11 -18.38 -6.55
CA GLU A 50 3.72 -18.58 -6.11
C GLU A 50 3.39 -17.75 -4.87
N TYR A 51 4.33 -17.60 -3.94
CA TYR A 51 4.14 -16.75 -2.75
C TYR A 51 4.06 -15.27 -3.12
N GLU A 52 4.88 -14.78 -4.04
CA GLU A 52 4.80 -13.40 -4.52
C GLU A 52 3.48 -13.13 -5.26
N GLU A 53 3.01 -14.05 -6.09
CA GLU A 53 1.70 -13.94 -6.75
C GLU A 53 0.55 -13.91 -5.73
N MET A 54 0.57 -14.79 -4.73
CA MET A 54 -0.43 -14.81 -3.65
C MET A 54 -0.39 -13.52 -2.82
N TRP A 55 0.81 -13.01 -2.53
CA TRP A 55 0.98 -11.76 -1.81
C TRP A 55 0.42 -10.58 -2.64
N ALA A 56 0.75 -10.50 -3.91
CA ALA A 56 0.24 -9.49 -4.83
C ALA A 56 -1.29 -9.55 -4.95
N LEU A 57 -1.89 -10.74 -5.02
CA LEU A 57 -3.34 -10.93 -5.04
C LEU A 57 -4.02 -10.41 -3.76
N ASN A 58 -3.40 -10.64 -2.58
CA ASN A 58 -3.89 -10.07 -1.33
C ASN A 58 -3.81 -8.54 -1.32
N MET A 59 -2.72 -7.97 -1.85
CA MET A 59 -2.56 -6.52 -1.99
C MET A 59 -3.60 -5.91 -2.94
N MET A 60 -3.96 -6.61 -4.03
CA MET A 60 -5.06 -6.17 -4.91
C MET A 60 -6.36 -5.98 -4.12
N SER A 61 -6.71 -6.92 -3.26
CA SER A 61 -7.92 -6.81 -2.41
C SER A 61 -7.86 -5.59 -1.50
N LEU A 62 -6.72 -5.35 -0.84
CA LEU A 62 -6.53 -4.21 0.04
C LEU A 62 -6.63 -2.87 -0.70
N PHE A 63 -5.96 -2.75 -1.84
CA PHE A 63 -5.94 -1.49 -2.60
C PHE A 63 -7.25 -1.23 -3.34
N ALA A 64 -7.97 -2.27 -3.76
CA ALA A 64 -9.35 -2.13 -4.23
C ALA A 64 -10.26 -1.55 -3.13
N MET A 65 -10.10 -1.98 -1.87
CA MET A 65 -10.83 -1.37 -0.74
C MET A 65 -10.50 0.12 -0.58
N PHE A 66 -9.25 0.55 -0.78
CA PHE A 66 -8.90 1.98 -0.74
C PHE A 66 -9.67 2.77 -1.80
N VAL A 67 -9.74 2.25 -3.03
CA VAL A 67 -10.52 2.87 -4.11
C VAL A 67 -12.00 2.95 -3.73
N PHE A 68 -12.59 1.87 -3.25
CA PHE A 68 -14.01 1.87 -2.83
C PHE A 68 -14.28 2.84 -1.68
N ILE A 69 -13.43 2.89 -0.66
CA ILE A 69 -13.55 3.86 0.42
C ILE A 69 -13.49 5.29 -0.14
N GLY A 70 -12.52 5.59 -1.00
CA GLY A 70 -12.35 6.91 -1.60
C GLY A 70 -13.53 7.35 -2.46
N VAL A 71 -14.23 6.39 -3.11
CA VAL A 71 -15.41 6.68 -3.94
C VAL A 71 -16.69 6.78 -3.13
N LEU A 72 -16.89 5.91 -2.14
CA LEU A 72 -18.15 5.74 -1.45
C LEU A 72 -18.26 6.59 -0.17
N ALA A 73 -17.18 6.76 0.58
CA ALA A 73 -17.17 7.53 1.82
C ALA A 73 -17.05 9.04 1.53
N LYS A 74 -17.54 9.87 2.46
CA LYS A 74 -17.54 11.33 2.33
C LYS A 74 -17.26 12.01 3.66
N GLY A 75 -16.81 13.28 3.60
CA GLY A 75 -16.66 14.16 4.74
C GLY A 75 -15.79 13.51 5.85
N LYS A 76 -16.20 13.69 7.10
CA LYS A 76 -15.49 13.20 8.28
C LYS A 76 -15.24 11.69 8.26
N THR A 77 -16.19 10.89 7.78
CA THR A 77 -16.04 9.44 7.69
C THR A 77 -14.92 9.05 6.73
N LEU A 78 -14.83 9.70 5.57
CA LEU A 78 -13.75 9.49 4.63
C LEU A 78 -12.40 9.81 5.25
N ALA A 79 -12.28 10.97 5.91
CA ALA A 79 -11.05 11.39 6.57
C ALA A 79 -10.61 10.38 7.66
N GLN A 80 -11.55 9.91 8.49
CA GLN A 80 -11.28 8.90 9.52
C GLN A 80 -10.83 7.57 8.92
N LEU A 81 -11.49 7.08 7.88
CA LEU A 81 -11.11 5.84 7.19
C LEU A 81 -9.75 5.97 6.50
N THR A 82 -9.42 7.15 5.96
CA THR A 82 -8.10 7.42 5.37
C THR A 82 -6.99 7.37 6.43
N MET A 83 -7.23 7.96 7.61
CA MET A 83 -6.29 7.85 8.73
C MET A 83 -6.15 6.42 9.25
N ALA A 84 -7.26 5.67 9.34
CA ALA A 84 -7.21 4.28 9.75
C ALA A 84 -6.46 3.40 8.73
N ALA A 85 -6.67 3.61 7.44
CA ALA A 85 -5.93 2.94 6.37
C ALA A 85 -4.43 3.22 6.46
N SER A 86 -4.06 4.50 6.65
CA SER A 86 -2.67 4.91 6.87
C SER A 86 -2.04 4.20 8.08
N ALA A 87 -2.68 4.27 9.24
CA ALA A 87 -2.17 3.65 10.46
C ALA A 87 -2.04 2.13 10.33
N SER A 88 -3.03 1.46 9.74
CA SER A 88 -3.00 0.03 9.45
C SER A 88 -1.83 -0.33 8.53
N SER A 89 -1.65 0.40 7.44
CA SER A 89 -0.56 0.14 6.49
C SER A 89 0.82 0.38 7.12
N LEU A 90 0.98 1.43 7.92
CA LEU A 90 2.25 1.68 8.63
C LEU A 90 2.56 0.56 9.64
N VAL A 91 1.58 0.11 10.42
CA VAL A 91 1.82 -0.90 11.46
C VAL A 91 1.99 -2.29 10.85
N PHE A 92 1.08 -2.72 9.99
CA PHE A 92 1.07 -4.11 9.51
C PHE A 92 1.91 -4.34 8.27
N LEU A 93 1.98 -3.39 7.34
CA LEU A 93 2.79 -3.56 6.15
C LEU A 93 4.23 -3.05 6.36
N VAL A 94 4.42 -1.82 6.83
CA VAL A 94 5.77 -1.26 6.96
C VAL A 94 6.52 -1.88 8.15
N VAL A 95 5.99 -1.72 9.38
CA VAL A 95 6.66 -2.27 10.58
C VAL A 95 6.68 -3.79 10.54
N GLY A 96 5.58 -4.42 10.10
CA GLY A 96 5.51 -5.87 9.94
C GLY A 96 6.57 -6.42 8.98
N MET A 97 6.73 -5.82 7.81
CA MET A 97 7.81 -6.19 6.88
C MET A 97 9.19 -5.97 7.49
N MET A 98 9.46 -4.82 8.10
CA MET A 98 10.75 -4.55 8.75
C MET A 98 11.12 -5.60 9.80
N VAL A 99 10.14 -6.05 10.59
CA VAL A 99 10.36 -7.07 11.63
C VAL A 99 10.56 -8.45 11.03
N LEU A 100 9.78 -8.81 10.01
CA LEU A 100 9.82 -10.16 9.43
C LEU A 100 11.01 -10.35 8.48
N THR A 101 11.46 -9.30 7.81
CA THR A 101 12.51 -9.40 6.80
C THR A 101 13.86 -8.84 7.26
N GLY A 102 13.95 -8.26 8.46
CA GLY A 102 15.16 -7.60 8.97
C GLY A 102 16.41 -8.48 9.05
N ASP A 103 16.23 -9.76 9.29
CA ASP A 103 17.32 -10.76 9.38
C ASP A 103 17.26 -11.79 8.22
N SER A 104 16.45 -11.53 7.17
CA SER A 104 16.30 -12.42 6.03
C SER A 104 17.02 -11.88 4.78
N GLU A 105 17.22 -12.74 3.79
CA GLU A 105 17.75 -12.35 2.48
C GLU A 105 16.71 -11.66 1.59
N TYR A 106 15.46 -11.56 2.06
CA TYR A 106 14.37 -10.89 1.36
C TYR A 106 14.53 -9.36 1.40
N ASP A 107 14.78 -8.74 0.26
CA ASP A 107 14.91 -7.28 0.16
C ASP A 107 13.55 -6.57 0.04
N SER A 108 12.99 -6.20 1.18
CA SER A 108 11.74 -5.43 1.26
C SER A 108 11.93 -3.91 1.20
N SER A 109 13.15 -3.41 1.04
CA SER A 109 13.45 -1.98 1.21
C SER A 109 12.66 -1.07 0.28
N SER A 110 12.52 -1.44 -1.00
CA SER A 110 11.74 -0.69 -1.98
C SER A 110 10.24 -0.66 -1.63
N LEU A 111 9.68 -1.78 -1.21
CA LEU A 111 8.28 -1.88 -0.77
C LEU A 111 8.03 -1.03 0.47
N ILE A 112 8.92 -1.07 1.46
CA ILE A 112 8.84 -0.28 2.68
C ILE A 112 8.81 1.22 2.37
N ILE A 113 9.66 1.69 1.45
CA ILE A 113 9.71 3.10 1.05
C ILE A 113 8.41 3.51 0.33
N ILE A 114 7.95 2.71 -0.63
CA ILE A 114 6.75 3.01 -1.42
C ILE A 114 5.50 3.01 -0.54
N ILE A 115 5.28 1.93 0.23
CA ILE A 115 4.12 1.78 1.10
C ILE A 115 4.17 2.79 2.25
N GLY A 116 5.34 3.03 2.83
CA GLY A 116 5.55 4.01 3.88
C GLY A 116 5.24 5.44 3.43
N GLY A 117 5.74 5.83 2.27
CA GLY A 117 5.46 7.13 1.66
C GLY A 117 3.97 7.32 1.34
N ALA A 118 3.35 6.31 0.70
CA ALA A 118 1.92 6.31 0.40
C ALA A 118 1.07 6.42 1.68
N SER A 119 1.43 5.65 2.71
CA SER A 119 0.74 5.66 4.00
C SER A 119 0.87 7.00 4.71
N ALA A 120 2.05 7.63 4.69
CA ALA A 120 2.26 8.95 5.26
C ALA A 120 1.38 10.00 4.57
N LEU A 121 1.31 9.99 3.24
CA LEU A 121 0.45 10.89 2.47
C LEU A 121 -1.04 10.70 2.79
N LEU A 122 -1.51 9.46 2.93
CA LEU A 122 -2.87 9.16 3.37
C LEU A 122 -3.13 9.70 4.77
N GLY A 123 -2.20 9.49 5.71
CA GLY A 123 -2.33 9.99 7.08
C GLY A 123 -2.43 11.52 7.15
N ILE A 124 -1.56 12.22 6.45
CA ILE A 124 -1.59 13.69 6.34
C ILE A 124 -2.90 14.17 5.71
N SER A 125 -3.32 13.54 4.61
CA SER A 125 -4.55 13.85 3.92
C SER A 125 -5.78 13.70 4.84
N GLY A 126 -5.91 12.57 5.53
CA GLY A 126 -6.99 12.34 6.47
C GLY A 126 -6.97 13.30 7.66
N PHE A 127 -5.77 13.57 8.21
CA PHE A 127 -5.62 14.48 9.36
C PHE A 127 -6.02 15.92 9.04
N LEU A 128 -5.59 16.45 7.90
CA LEU A 128 -5.93 17.81 7.47
C LEU A 128 -7.43 18.01 7.22
N ASN A 129 -8.14 16.95 6.89
CA ASN A 129 -9.58 16.96 6.56
C ASN A 129 -10.45 16.29 7.66
N LYS A 130 -9.91 16.06 8.86
CA LYS A 130 -10.58 15.31 9.94
C LYS A 130 -11.89 15.93 10.43
N ASP A 131 -12.07 17.22 10.23
CA ASP A 131 -13.27 17.94 10.66
C ASP A 131 -14.43 17.85 9.65
N GLY A 132 -14.17 17.32 8.45
CA GLY A 132 -15.19 16.93 7.49
C GLY A 132 -15.75 18.09 6.64
N ASP A 133 -14.89 19.02 6.25
CA ASP A 133 -15.28 20.13 5.35
C ASP A 133 -15.57 19.64 3.93
#